data_a309a4fbd6945e9f18d94f621191e848
#
_entry.id   a309a4fbd6945e9f18d94f621191e848
#
_cell.length_a   1.000
_cell.length_b   1.000
_cell.length_c   1.000
_cell.angle_alpha   90.00
_cell.angle_beta   90.00
_cell.angle_gamma   90.00
#
_symmetry.space_group_name_H-M   'P 1'
#
loop_
_entity.id
_entity.type
_entity.pdbx_description
1 polymer ?
#
loop_
_entity_poly.entity_id
_entity_poly.type
_entity_poly.pdbx_seq_one_letter_code
_entity_poly.pdbx_strand_id
1 'polypeptide(L)'
;MKKIVLTTLLIVGLHSVFAQTNPVILNWLQNTTGIMGRHYVRNNYIPINDNTLANVLSVKYSTANVYVATNGIPSYITGPFLDGNPSIATSQNAIFKLPLNPVKNTGNPVNTTGGNIGLFINGVALFDYRDGVSWKASTGALAGGPLGGMGDNVWNRDAIVAERLGFDCAKGHPAMGNYHHHQNPSAFSLDLTVISTVCNLYVADGLYLIDSNVHAPLIGFAYDGFPIYGAYGYKNLDGTGGIVRMKSSYQYRNISTRTQYANGTTVTAGPPVSTTYSLGYFREDYEYVVNTNTEYLDDHNGRFCITPEFPNGTYCYFATVDQNWNSAYPYAVGPTFYGSRVVAKVTTIAEPVTTYLPSTGLANAVKTSIIVSPNPATEFVAVQLGGLQNEDVQLELIDLQGKIIQSDKIVQGSTITYFDVRKLYDGFYFIKVTGKNFSKIEKIKISH
;
A
#
# COMPACT_ATOMS: atom_id res chain seq x y z
N MET A 1 1.88 54.46 57.80
CA MET A 1 2.45 53.87 56.61
C MET A 1 1.83 52.49 56.42
N LYS A 2 0.84 52.34 55.49
CA LYS A 2 0.20 51.04 55.19
C LYS A 2 0.99 50.39 54.05
N LYS A 3 1.55 49.22 54.30
CA LYS A 3 2.20 48.38 53.22
C LYS A 3 1.13 47.67 52.40
N ILE A 4 1.06 48.00 51.14
CA ILE A 4 0.24 47.25 50.14
C ILE A 4 1.08 46.06 49.66
N VAL A 5 0.63 44.86 49.99
CA VAL A 5 1.19 43.61 49.43
C VAL A 5 0.48 43.32 48.14
N LEU A 6 1.19 43.43 47.01
CA LEU A 6 0.68 43.10 45.67
C LEU A 6 0.88 41.61 45.46
N THR A 7 -0.19 40.84 45.55
CA THR A 7 -0.17 39.40 45.25
C THR A 7 -0.36 39.22 43.72
N THR A 8 0.72 38.88 43.05
CA THR A 8 0.68 38.55 41.63
C THR A 8 0.09 37.15 41.45
N LEU A 9 -1.14 37.07 40.93
CA LEU A 9 -1.81 35.82 40.61
C LEU A 9 -1.23 35.28 39.28
N LEU A 10 -0.42 34.22 39.36
CA LEU A 10 0.11 33.53 38.20
C LEU A 10 -0.99 32.64 37.64
N ILE A 11 -1.69 33.08 36.58
CA ILE A 11 -2.66 32.25 35.83
C ILE A 11 -1.83 31.28 34.97
N VAL A 12 -1.61 30.08 35.47
CA VAL A 12 -1.13 28.97 34.64
C VAL A 12 -2.30 28.52 33.77
N GLY A 13 -2.30 28.93 32.52
CA GLY A 13 -3.25 28.44 31.54
C GLY A 13 -3.04 26.95 31.31
N LEU A 14 -3.93 26.12 31.85
CA LEU A 14 -4.05 24.72 31.49
C LEU A 14 -4.45 24.65 30.02
N HIS A 15 -3.48 24.55 29.13
CA HIS A 15 -3.73 24.14 27.78
C HIS A 15 -4.04 22.62 27.81
N SER A 16 -5.32 22.27 27.75
CA SER A 16 -5.72 20.89 27.48
C SER A 16 -5.18 20.51 26.08
N VAL A 17 -4.11 19.74 26.09
CA VAL A 17 -3.60 19.11 24.87
C VAL A 17 -4.61 18.02 24.51
N PHE A 18 -5.58 18.36 23.67
CA PHE A 18 -6.41 17.34 23.06
C PHE A 18 -5.51 16.48 22.19
N ALA A 19 -5.42 15.19 22.50
CA ALA A 19 -4.71 14.26 21.65
C ALA A 19 -5.34 14.31 20.25
N GLN A 20 -4.51 14.50 19.22
CA GLN A 20 -4.96 14.43 17.83
C GLN A 20 -5.49 13.01 17.56
N THR A 21 -6.70 12.89 17.03
CA THR A 21 -7.37 11.61 16.78
C THR A 21 -7.71 11.36 15.30
N ASN A 22 -7.46 12.33 14.42
CA ASN A 22 -7.78 12.19 13.01
C ASN A 22 -6.85 11.17 12.32
N PRO A 23 -7.37 10.07 11.76
CA PRO A 23 -6.56 9.04 11.12
C PRO A 23 -5.69 9.55 9.97
N VAL A 24 -6.10 10.59 9.26
CA VAL A 24 -5.32 11.23 8.18
C VAL A 24 -4.04 11.86 8.68
N ILE A 25 -3.94 12.18 9.98
CA ILE A 25 -2.74 12.73 10.61
C ILE A 25 -1.90 11.62 11.25
N LEU A 26 -2.54 10.63 11.89
CA LEU A 26 -1.89 9.69 12.80
C LEU A 26 -1.18 8.52 12.09
N ASN A 27 -1.68 8.08 10.94
CA ASN A 27 -1.34 6.76 10.37
C ASN A 27 -0.13 6.77 9.42
N TRP A 28 0.63 7.83 9.36
CA TRP A 28 1.82 7.89 8.52
C TRP A 28 3.01 7.21 9.19
N LEU A 29 3.73 6.40 8.42
CA LEU A 29 4.97 5.76 8.87
C LEU A 29 6.11 6.78 8.84
N GLN A 30 6.20 7.60 9.91
CA GLN A 30 7.21 8.63 10.01
C GLN A 30 8.58 8.03 10.35
N ASN A 31 9.60 8.49 9.63
CA ASN A 31 10.99 8.15 9.90
C ASN A 31 11.50 8.95 11.11
N THR A 32 11.36 8.38 12.30
CA THR A 32 11.83 8.99 13.56
C THR A 32 13.24 8.54 13.97
N THR A 33 13.85 7.67 13.21
CA THR A 33 15.04 6.90 13.62
C THR A 33 16.18 6.96 12.63
N GLY A 34 15.98 7.66 11.51
CA GLY A 34 17.00 7.84 10.50
C GLY A 34 17.21 6.64 9.58
N ILE A 35 16.20 5.74 9.47
CA ILE A 35 16.31 4.59 8.56
C ILE A 35 16.49 5.06 7.12
N MET A 36 17.46 4.46 6.42
CA MET A 36 17.73 4.72 5.01
C MET A 36 17.04 3.72 4.11
N GLY A 37 16.70 4.13 2.89
CA GLY A 37 16.30 3.24 1.84
C GLY A 37 17.40 2.24 1.49
N ARG A 38 17.01 1.10 0.93
CA ARG A 38 17.90 0.03 0.51
C ARG A 38 17.38 -0.59 -0.78
N HIS A 39 18.29 -1.04 -1.62
CA HIS A 39 17.90 -1.73 -2.85
C HIS A 39 18.81 -2.91 -3.18
N TYR A 40 18.28 -3.87 -3.93
CA TYR A 40 19.05 -4.90 -4.59
C TYR A 40 19.38 -4.49 -6.03
N VAL A 41 20.56 -4.87 -6.47
CA VAL A 41 20.90 -4.92 -7.90
C VAL A 41 20.93 -6.36 -8.37
N ARG A 42 20.68 -6.58 -9.65
CA ARG A 42 20.67 -7.91 -10.26
C ARG A 42 21.96 -8.66 -9.95
N ASN A 43 21.85 -9.91 -9.50
CA ASN A 43 22.96 -10.79 -9.13
C ASN A 43 23.77 -10.35 -7.89
N ASN A 44 23.29 -9.37 -7.13
CA ASN A 44 23.86 -9.03 -5.82
C ASN A 44 22.79 -9.25 -4.75
N TYR A 45 23.01 -10.21 -3.87
CA TYR A 45 22.07 -10.61 -2.80
C TYR A 45 22.32 -9.85 -1.48
N ILE A 46 23.19 -8.84 -1.49
CA ILE A 46 23.45 -7.97 -0.36
C ILE A 46 22.81 -6.61 -0.68
N PRO A 47 21.88 -6.11 0.14
CA PRO A 47 21.23 -4.83 -0.09
C PRO A 47 22.23 -3.67 -0.04
N ILE A 48 22.06 -2.70 -0.93
CA ILE A 48 22.86 -1.48 -0.99
C ILE A 48 22.07 -0.34 -0.33
N ASN A 49 22.70 0.46 0.51
CA ASN A 49 22.09 1.65 1.10
C ASN A 49 21.95 2.77 0.09
N ASP A 50 20.79 3.44 0.05
CA ASP A 50 20.48 4.53 -0.88
C ASP A 50 21.02 5.90 -0.44
N ASN A 51 21.54 6.02 0.78
CA ASN A 51 21.91 7.28 1.43
C ASN A 51 20.77 8.32 1.44
N THR A 52 19.53 7.83 1.41
CA THR A 52 18.31 8.64 1.39
C THR A 52 17.36 8.11 2.44
N LEU A 53 16.81 9.02 3.26
CA LEU A 53 15.85 8.64 4.30
C LEU A 53 14.60 8.03 3.68
N ALA A 54 14.21 6.88 4.22
CA ALA A 54 13.01 6.14 3.84
C ALA A 54 11.75 6.67 4.56
N ASN A 55 10.59 6.24 4.11
CA ASN A 55 9.27 6.52 4.66
C ASN A 55 8.91 8.02 4.67
N VAL A 56 7.92 8.40 5.49
CA VAL A 56 7.48 9.79 5.64
C VAL A 56 8.46 10.55 6.53
N LEU A 57 8.91 11.70 6.07
CA LEU A 57 9.90 12.51 6.79
C LEU A 57 9.28 13.44 7.83
N SER A 58 8.09 13.97 7.54
CA SER A 58 7.34 14.76 8.48
C SER A 58 5.87 14.83 8.12
N VAL A 59 5.04 15.01 9.13
CA VAL A 59 3.60 15.28 8.99
C VAL A 59 3.29 16.60 9.66
N LYS A 60 2.68 17.52 8.91
CA LYS A 60 2.19 18.81 9.43
C LYS A 60 0.70 18.92 9.10
N TYR A 61 -0.05 19.61 9.93
CA TYR A 61 -1.49 19.78 9.70
C TYR A 61 -1.98 21.16 10.06
N SER A 62 -3.00 21.61 9.36
CA SER A 62 -3.81 22.77 9.65
C SER A 62 -5.17 22.34 10.16
N THR A 63 -6.13 23.24 10.22
CA THR A 63 -7.54 22.94 10.51
C THR A 63 -8.25 22.21 9.36
N ALA A 64 -7.72 22.26 8.15
CA ALA A 64 -8.35 21.70 6.94
C ALA A 64 -7.53 20.64 6.22
N ASN A 65 -6.21 20.65 6.35
CA ASN A 65 -5.32 19.84 5.54
C ASN A 65 -4.22 19.17 6.37
N VAL A 66 -3.72 18.05 5.86
CA VAL A 66 -2.47 17.45 6.29
C VAL A 66 -1.43 17.58 5.17
N TYR A 67 -0.18 17.79 5.56
CA TYR A 67 0.98 17.91 4.68
C TYR A 67 1.98 16.82 5.01
N VAL A 68 2.24 15.94 4.06
CA VAL A 68 3.10 14.77 4.22
C VAL A 68 4.35 14.95 3.38
N ALA A 69 5.49 15.11 4.03
CA ALA A 69 6.78 15.19 3.34
C ALA A 69 7.41 13.80 3.23
N THR A 70 7.86 13.44 2.03
CA THR A 70 8.43 12.12 1.76
C THR A 70 9.46 12.16 0.63
N ASN A 71 10.41 11.22 0.66
CA ASN A 71 11.28 10.95 -0.47
C ASN A 71 10.68 9.93 -1.46
N GLY A 72 9.55 9.29 -1.13
CA GLY A 72 8.95 8.26 -1.96
C GLY A 72 9.73 6.92 -1.93
N ILE A 73 10.55 6.71 -0.91
CA ILE A 73 11.38 5.50 -0.75
C ILE A 73 10.87 4.74 0.48
N PRO A 74 10.55 3.43 0.36
CA PRO A 74 10.12 2.62 1.48
C PRO A 74 11.29 2.20 2.38
N SER A 75 10.99 1.72 3.59
CA SER A 75 11.97 1.11 4.49
C SER A 75 12.29 -0.35 4.15
N TYR A 76 11.40 -1.04 3.43
CA TYR A 76 11.71 -2.36 2.88
C TYR A 76 12.67 -2.26 1.67
N ILE A 77 13.31 -3.37 1.33
CA ILE A 77 14.32 -3.41 0.27
C ILE A 77 13.61 -3.41 -1.10
N THR A 78 13.97 -2.47 -1.97
CA THR A 78 13.44 -2.38 -3.33
C THR A 78 14.32 -3.14 -4.33
N GLY A 79 13.75 -3.48 -5.51
CA GLY A 79 14.48 -4.19 -6.56
C GLY A 79 14.78 -5.67 -6.23
N PRO A 80 15.56 -6.37 -7.06
CA PRO A 80 16.05 -5.89 -8.36
C PRO A 80 14.92 -5.85 -9.39
N PHE A 81 15.02 -4.92 -10.35
CA PHE A 81 14.09 -4.80 -11.45
C PHE A 81 14.62 -5.57 -12.66
N LEU A 82 13.88 -6.61 -13.11
CA LEU A 82 14.40 -7.59 -14.08
C LEU A 82 14.04 -7.31 -15.54
N ASP A 83 13.28 -6.26 -15.82
CA ASP A 83 12.88 -5.81 -17.15
C ASP A 83 13.98 -5.05 -17.94
N GLY A 84 15.16 -4.89 -17.34
CA GLY A 84 16.25 -4.10 -17.92
C GLY A 84 16.17 -2.60 -17.59
N ASN A 85 15.18 -2.16 -16.79
CA ASN A 85 15.11 -0.78 -16.32
C ASN A 85 16.33 -0.46 -15.44
N PRO A 86 17.17 0.52 -15.82
CA PRO A 86 18.36 0.88 -15.05
C PRO A 86 18.03 1.75 -13.83
N SER A 87 16.78 2.21 -13.69
CA SER A 87 16.38 3.12 -12.62
C SER A 87 16.36 2.39 -11.29
N ILE A 88 16.81 3.09 -10.25
CA ILE A 88 16.60 2.76 -8.84
C ILE A 88 15.69 3.80 -8.23
N ALA A 89 15.13 3.51 -7.05
CA ALA A 89 14.36 4.49 -6.30
C ALA A 89 15.26 5.68 -5.93
N THR A 90 14.81 6.89 -6.23
CA THR A 90 15.52 8.13 -5.87
C THR A 90 14.58 9.10 -5.17
N SER A 91 15.16 10.01 -4.38
CA SER A 91 14.35 10.98 -3.63
C SER A 91 13.45 11.80 -4.54
N GLN A 92 12.17 11.81 -4.23
CA GLN A 92 11.16 12.65 -4.88
C GLN A 92 11.05 14.02 -4.22
N ASN A 93 11.61 14.20 -3.02
CA ASN A 93 11.56 15.42 -2.23
C ASN A 93 10.19 16.11 -2.31
N ALA A 94 9.16 15.35 -1.98
CA ALA A 94 7.78 15.74 -2.22
C ALA A 94 7.07 16.14 -0.93
N ILE A 95 6.16 17.11 -1.02
CA ILE A 95 5.19 17.43 0.02
C ILE A 95 3.81 17.23 -0.59
N PHE A 96 3.03 16.32 -0.03
CA PHE A 96 1.64 16.08 -0.44
C PHE A 96 0.67 16.76 0.52
N LYS A 97 -0.27 17.52 -0.03
CA LYS A 97 -1.38 18.14 0.69
C LYS A 97 -2.61 17.28 0.52
N LEU A 98 -3.18 16.79 1.64
CA LEU A 98 -4.42 16.02 1.66
C LEU A 98 -5.48 16.73 2.52
N PRO A 99 -6.77 16.64 2.19
CA PRO A 99 -7.82 17.18 3.05
C PRO A 99 -8.01 16.30 4.28
N LEU A 100 -8.32 16.93 5.43
CA LEU A 100 -8.70 16.17 6.65
C LEU A 100 -10.12 15.61 6.55
N ASN A 101 -10.99 16.24 5.75
CA ASN A 101 -12.39 15.85 5.56
C ASN A 101 -12.69 15.77 4.05
N PRO A 102 -12.41 14.63 3.42
CA PRO A 102 -12.73 14.44 2.01
C PRO A 102 -14.24 14.44 1.78
N VAL A 103 -14.68 14.89 0.60
CA VAL A 103 -16.09 14.97 0.25
C VAL A 103 -16.40 14.18 -1.01
N LYS A 104 -17.58 13.54 -1.02
CA LYS A 104 -18.09 12.86 -2.21
C LYS A 104 -18.19 13.84 -3.39
N ASN A 105 -17.76 13.42 -4.56
CA ASN A 105 -18.02 14.14 -5.79
C ASN A 105 -19.50 13.97 -6.19
N THR A 106 -20.23 15.07 -6.29
CA THR A 106 -21.64 15.09 -6.73
C THR A 106 -21.80 15.55 -8.18
N GLY A 107 -20.68 15.86 -8.84
CA GLY A 107 -20.65 16.23 -10.26
C GLY A 107 -20.36 15.03 -11.17
N ASN A 108 -19.82 15.29 -12.35
CA ASN A 108 -19.37 14.22 -13.25
C ASN A 108 -18.25 13.39 -12.59
N PRO A 109 -18.23 12.05 -12.79
CA PRO A 109 -17.16 11.21 -12.29
C PRO A 109 -15.79 11.70 -12.77
N VAL A 110 -14.83 11.74 -11.85
CA VAL A 110 -13.45 12.13 -12.15
C VAL A 110 -12.63 10.88 -12.36
N ASN A 111 -12.19 10.65 -13.60
CA ASN A 111 -11.31 9.52 -13.90
C ASN A 111 -9.99 9.62 -13.13
N THR A 112 -9.43 8.47 -12.73
CA THR A 112 -8.02 8.37 -12.42
C THR A 112 -7.21 8.71 -13.67
N THR A 113 -6.06 9.35 -13.51
CA THR A 113 -5.21 9.77 -14.62
C THR A 113 -3.84 9.13 -14.48
N GLY A 114 -3.11 8.91 -15.55
CA GLY A 114 -1.76 8.34 -15.48
C GLY A 114 -0.87 9.04 -14.45
N GLY A 115 0.02 8.27 -13.81
CA GLY A 115 0.86 8.71 -12.70
C GLY A 115 0.16 8.60 -11.33
N ASN A 116 0.54 9.45 -10.40
CA ASN A 116 0.08 9.36 -9.01
C ASN A 116 -1.44 9.54 -8.86
N ILE A 117 -2.09 8.58 -8.22
CA ILE A 117 -3.51 8.60 -7.85
C ILE A 117 -3.75 8.39 -6.35
N GLY A 118 -2.69 8.10 -5.60
CA GLY A 118 -2.74 7.92 -4.15
C GLY A 118 -1.34 7.97 -3.56
N LEU A 119 -1.31 7.90 -2.22
CA LEU A 119 -0.09 7.89 -1.43
C LEU A 119 -0.24 6.83 -0.34
N PHE A 120 0.66 5.86 -0.30
CA PHE A 120 0.72 4.88 0.78
C PHE A 120 1.25 5.51 2.07
N ILE A 121 0.92 4.91 3.21
CA ILE A 121 1.28 5.46 4.54
C ILE A 121 2.79 5.56 4.77
N ASN A 122 3.61 4.82 4.01
CA ASN A 122 5.08 4.93 4.00
C ASN A 122 5.60 6.03 3.05
N GLY A 123 4.70 6.80 2.45
CA GLY A 123 5.08 7.89 1.54
C GLY A 123 5.40 7.47 0.11
N VAL A 124 5.22 6.19 -0.23
CA VAL A 124 5.38 5.67 -1.60
C VAL A 124 4.13 5.97 -2.41
N ALA A 125 4.29 6.26 -3.69
CA ALA A 125 3.19 6.58 -4.58
C ALA A 125 2.36 5.35 -4.98
N LEU A 126 1.04 5.52 -5.06
CA LEU A 126 0.15 4.66 -5.81
C LEU A 126 -0.07 5.30 -7.18
N PHE A 127 0.30 4.59 -8.24
CA PHE A 127 0.05 5.00 -9.62
C PHE A 127 -1.25 4.42 -10.16
N ASP A 128 -1.79 5.09 -11.16
CA ASP A 128 -2.86 4.57 -11.99
C ASP A 128 -2.44 3.22 -12.61
N TYR A 129 -3.37 2.32 -12.80
CA TYR A 129 -3.12 0.98 -13.35
C TYR A 129 -2.76 0.97 -14.85
N ARG A 130 -2.75 2.13 -15.54
CA ARG A 130 -2.25 2.28 -16.90
C ARG A 130 -0.78 2.66 -16.89
N ASP A 131 0.00 2.09 -17.78
CA ASP A 131 1.43 2.36 -17.92
C ASP A 131 1.78 3.50 -18.89
N GLY A 132 0.78 4.23 -19.36
CA GLY A 132 0.96 5.30 -20.35
C GLY A 132 1.09 4.81 -21.80
N VAL A 133 0.96 3.50 -22.05
CA VAL A 133 0.93 2.91 -23.40
C VAL A 133 -0.51 2.65 -23.79
N SER A 134 -0.83 2.89 -25.06
CA SER A 134 -2.11 2.52 -25.64
C SER A 134 -1.94 2.05 -27.09
N TRP A 135 -2.98 1.38 -27.60
CA TRP A 135 -3.01 0.99 -29.01
C TRP A 135 -3.06 2.22 -29.91
N LYS A 136 -2.29 2.17 -31.00
CA LYS A 136 -2.31 3.17 -32.08
C LYS A 136 -2.83 2.51 -33.34
N ALA A 137 -4.08 2.78 -33.68
CA ALA A 137 -4.77 2.12 -34.80
C ALA A 137 -4.12 2.42 -36.15
N SER A 138 -3.57 3.64 -36.34
CA SER A 138 -2.93 4.05 -37.60
C SER A 138 -1.64 3.27 -37.92
N THR A 139 -0.99 2.70 -36.91
CA THR A 139 0.24 1.88 -37.09
C THR A 139 0.02 0.41 -36.81
N GLY A 140 -1.13 0.02 -36.22
CA GLY A 140 -1.40 -1.34 -35.78
C GLY A 140 -0.45 -1.83 -34.68
N ALA A 141 0.01 -0.93 -33.80
CA ALA A 141 1.00 -1.22 -32.79
C ALA A 141 0.73 -0.43 -31.50
N LEU A 142 1.38 -0.85 -30.41
CA LEU A 142 1.40 -0.10 -29.14
C LEU A 142 2.33 1.12 -29.24
N ALA A 143 1.95 2.24 -28.62
CA ALA A 143 2.75 3.45 -28.56
C ALA A 143 2.47 4.23 -27.24
N GLY A 144 3.42 5.06 -26.85
CA GLY A 144 3.37 5.84 -25.62
C GLY A 144 4.28 5.30 -24.52
N GLY A 145 4.34 5.99 -23.38
CA GLY A 145 5.15 5.58 -22.23
C GLY A 145 6.59 5.24 -22.62
N PRO A 146 7.12 4.12 -22.12
CA PRO A 146 8.51 3.71 -22.42
C PRO A 146 8.73 3.30 -23.89
N LEU A 147 7.69 3.06 -24.65
CA LEU A 147 7.81 2.72 -26.08
C LEU A 147 8.00 3.96 -26.98
N GLY A 148 7.81 5.16 -26.43
CA GLY A 148 7.86 6.41 -27.17
C GLY A 148 6.65 6.67 -28.06
N GLY A 149 6.57 7.88 -28.62
CA GLY A 149 5.45 8.32 -29.42
C GLY A 149 4.17 8.54 -28.60
N MET A 150 3.03 8.56 -29.28
CA MET A 150 1.71 8.68 -28.64
C MET A 150 0.77 7.61 -29.18
N GLY A 151 0.16 6.87 -28.28
CA GLY A 151 -0.99 6.01 -28.58
C GLY A 151 -2.27 6.82 -28.73
N ASP A 152 -3.37 6.14 -29.07
CA ASP A 152 -4.67 6.79 -29.30
C ASP A 152 -5.45 7.04 -28.00
N ASN A 153 -5.00 6.53 -26.86
CA ASN A 153 -5.67 6.56 -25.54
C ASN A 153 -7.10 6.00 -25.55
N VAL A 154 -7.39 5.13 -26.52
CA VAL A 154 -8.69 4.43 -26.65
C VAL A 154 -8.63 3.06 -25.97
N TRP A 155 -7.55 2.29 -26.23
CA TRP A 155 -7.29 0.98 -25.61
C TRP A 155 -5.98 1.10 -24.84
N ASN A 156 -6.10 1.32 -23.52
CA ASN A 156 -4.99 1.61 -22.65
C ASN A 156 -4.44 0.34 -22.02
N ARG A 157 -3.13 0.13 -22.14
CA ARG A 157 -2.46 -1.06 -21.63
C ARG A 157 -2.47 -1.06 -20.08
N ASP A 158 -2.74 -2.24 -19.52
CA ASP A 158 -2.70 -2.47 -18.08
C ASP A 158 -1.25 -2.66 -17.62
N ALA A 159 -0.81 -1.86 -16.65
CA ALA A 159 0.54 -1.88 -16.11
C ALA A 159 0.86 -3.22 -15.41
N ILE A 160 -0.10 -3.81 -14.69
CA ILE A 160 0.13 -5.06 -13.97
C ILE A 160 0.46 -6.20 -14.93
N VAL A 161 -0.21 -6.23 -16.09
CA VAL A 161 0.04 -7.24 -17.12
C VAL A 161 1.35 -6.97 -17.85
N ALA A 162 1.63 -5.70 -18.19
CA ALA A 162 2.73 -5.33 -19.07
C ALA A 162 4.08 -5.20 -18.34
N GLU A 163 4.07 -4.73 -17.09
CA GLU A 163 5.28 -4.37 -16.35
C GLU A 163 5.66 -5.42 -15.29
N ARG A 164 4.92 -6.54 -15.25
CA ARG A 164 5.11 -7.64 -14.30
C ARG A 164 6.57 -8.06 -14.10
N LEU A 165 7.34 -8.16 -15.18
CA LEU A 165 8.75 -8.55 -15.13
C LEU A 165 9.64 -7.49 -14.48
N GLY A 166 9.19 -6.25 -14.44
CA GLY A 166 9.87 -5.11 -13.84
C GLY A 166 9.60 -4.94 -12.36
N PHE A 167 8.58 -5.61 -11.81
CA PHE A 167 8.26 -5.48 -10.39
C PHE A 167 9.26 -6.23 -9.53
N ASP A 168 9.65 -5.61 -8.42
CA ASP A 168 10.38 -6.27 -7.34
C ASP A 168 9.46 -7.16 -6.47
N CYS A 169 10.00 -7.72 -5.40
CA CYS A 169 9.26 -8.60 -4.51
C CYS A 169 8.11 -7.91 -3.78
N ALA A 170 8.20 -6.61 -3.57
CA ALA A 170 7.10 -5.80 -3.02
C ALA A 170 6.06 -5.36 -4.07
N LYS A 171 6.17 -5.82 -5.32
CA LYS A 171 5.30 -5.46 -6.46
C LYS A 171 5.38 -3.98 -6.84
N GLY A 172 6.54 -3.38 -6.64
CA GLY A 172 6.81 -2.00 -7.01
C GLY A 172 7.96 -1.92 -8.01
N HIS A 173 8.08 -0.78 -8.66
CA HIS A 173 9.19 -0.44 -9.54
C HIS A 173 9.34 1.08 -9.70
N PRO A 174 10.49 1.61 -10.19
CA PRO A 174 10.68 3.03 -10.39
C PRO A 174 10.34 3.46 -11.82
N ALA A 175 9.67 4.60 -11.96
CA ALA A 175 9.62 5.35 -13.21
C ALA A 175 10.42 6.64 -13.02
N MET A 176 11.55 6.78 -13.72
CA MET A 176 12.47 7.92 -13.57
C MET A 176 12.83 8.20 -12.09
N GLY A 177 13.08 7.14 -11.33
CA GLY A 177 13.41 7.21 -9.91
C GLY A 177 12.23 7.31 -8.95
N ASN A 178 11.01 7.56 -9.41
CA ASN A 178 9.83 7.54 -8.57
C ASN A 178 9.36 6.10 -8.35
N TYR A 179 9.74 5.49 -7.23
CA TYR A 179 9.30 4.16 -6.87
C TYR A 179 7.80 4.18 -6.52
N HIS A 180 7.05 3.26 -7.09
CA HIS A 180 5.60 3.23 -6.95
C HIS A 180 5.02 1.82 -7.11
N HIS A 181 3.77 1.67 -6.72
CA HIS A 181 2.96 0.48 -6.98
C HIS A 181 1.74 0.85 -7.82
N HIS A 182 1.30 -0.07 -8.68
CA HIS A 182 0.00 0.00 -9.36
C HIS A 182 -1.07 -0.85 -8.66
N GLN A 183 -0.71 -1.54 -7.59
CA GLN A 183 -1.49 -2.62 -6.99
C GLN A 183 -1.23 -2.72 -5.49
N ASN A 184 -1.78 -3.78 -4.89
CA ASN A 184 -1.55 -4.16 -3.50
C ASN A 184 -0.04 -4.26 -3.17
N PRO A 185 0.48 -3.46 -2.23
CA PRO A 185 1.91 -3.38 -1.92
C PRO A 185 2.38 -4.46 -0.91
N SER A 186 1.94 -5.70 -1.07
CA SER A 186 2.44 -6.85 -0.33
C SER A 186 3.53 -7.58 -1.13
N ALA A 187 4.45 -8.28 -0.49
CA ALA A 187 5.48 -9.04 -1.19
C ALA A 187 4.88 -10.18 -2.00
N PHE A 188 5.46 -10.50 -3.15
CA PHE A 188 5.00 -11.60 -4.01
C PHE A 188 5.02 -12.96 -3.31
N SER A 189 5.96 -13.18 -2.39
CA SER A 189 6.02 -14.41 -1.59
C SER A 189 4.81 -14.62 -0.69
N LEU A 190 3.99 -13.59 -0.47
CA LEU A 190 2.71 -13.69 0.25
C LEU A 190 1.54 -14.09 -0.65
N ASP A 191 1.69 -14.00 -1.96
CA ASP A 191 0.66 -14.40 -2.93
C ASP A 191 0.65 -15.93 -3.07
N LEU A 192 -0.53 -16.55 -3.15
CA LEU A 192 -0.65 -18.00 -3.35
C LEU A 192 -0.21 -18.45 -4.74
N THR A 193 -0.25 -17.54 -5.71
CA THR A 193 0.29 -17.77 -7.06
C THR A 193 1.37 -16.74 -7.36
N VAL A 194 2.62 -17.15 -7.20
CA VAL A 194 3.77 -16.30 -7.50
C VAL A 194 4.03 -16.28 -9.00
N ILE A 195 4.05 -15.07 -9.57
CA ILE A 195 4.23 -14.85 -11.01
C ILE A 195 5.61 -14.32 -11.39
N SER A 196 6.48 -14.11 -10.42
CA SER A 196 7.86 -13.67 -10.59
C SER A 196 8.80 -14.56 -9.79
N THR A 197 9.97 -14.86 -10.36
CA THR A 197 11.01 -15.64 -9.70
C THR A 197 11.94 -14.79 -8.83
N VAL A 198 11.76 -13.46 -8.83
CA VAL A 198 12.65 -12.55 -8.08
C VAL A 198 12.62 -12.83 -6.58
N CYS A 199 11.45 -13.14 -6.02
CA CYS A 199 11.30 -13.43 -4.59
C CYS A 199 11.82 -14.82 -4.16
N ASN A 200 12.19 -15.67 -5.10
CA ASN A 200 12.90 -16.91 -4.80
C ASN A 200 14.39 -16.69 -4.55
N LEU A 201 14.94 -15.56 -4.99
CA LEU A 201 16.34 -15.22 -4.93
C LEU A 201 16.63 -14.05 -3.99
N TYR A 202 15.71 -13.10 -3.88
CA TYR A 202 15.87 -11.85 -3.14
C TYR A 202 14.78 -11.74 -2.07
N VAL A 203 15.21 -11.45 -0.86
CA VAL A 203 14.30 -11.24 0.27
C VAL A 203 13.84 -9.79 0.29
N ALA A 204 12.53 -9.56 0.28
CA ALA A 204 11.96 -8.23 0.47
C ALA A 204 10.58 -8.32 1.13
N ASP A 205 10.28 -7.34 1.95
CA ASP A 205 8.97 -7.14 2.56
C ASP A 205 8.05 -6.33 1.63
N GLY A 206 6.77 -6.30 1.96
CA GLY A 206 5.82 -5.31 1.46
C GLY A 206 5.42 -4.33 2.55
N LEU A 207 4.43 -3.50 2.25
CA LEU A 207 3.90 -2.55 3.22
C LEU A 207 3.11 -3.24 4.34
N TYR A 208 2.45 -4.36 4.06
CA TYR A 208 1.66 -5.12 5.02
C TYR A 208 1.55 -6.61 4.66
N LEU A 209 1.15 -7.39 5.64
CA LEU A 209 0.82 -8.81 5.49
C LEU A 209 -0.67 -8.94 5.14
N ILE A 210 -1.01 -9.79 4.15
CA ILE A 210 -2.39 -10.20 3.90
C ILE A 210 -2.76 -11.27 4.95
N ASP A 211 -3.76 -10.95 5.79
CA ASP A 211 -4.35 -11.88 6.75
C ASP A 211 -5.86 -11.91 6.57
N SER A 212 -6.40 -13.09 6.32
CA SER A 212 -7.84 -13.31 6.11
C SER A 212 -8.69 -13.27 7.38
N ASN A 213 -8.07 -13.23 8.56
CA ASN A 213 -8.75 -13.32 9.85
C ASN A 213 -8.98 -11.97 10.52
N VAL A 214 -8.32 -10.91 10.03
CA VAL A 214 -8.41 -9.56 10.59
C VAL A 214 -8.79 -8.55 9.53
N HIS A 215 -9.40 -7.44 9.96
CA HIS A 215 -9.58 -6.30 9.07
C HIS A 215 -8.20 -5.82 8.60
N ALA A 216 -8.01 -5.73 7.28
CA ALA A 216 -6.76 -5.28 6.72
C ALA A 216 -6.42 -3.85 7.21
N PRO A 217 -5.14 -3.52 7.36
CA PRO A 217 -4.74 -2.19 7.83
C PRO A 217 -5.07 -1.09 6.81
N LEU A 218 -5.16 0.13 7.30
CA LEU A 218 -5.09 1.33 6.50
C LEU A 218 -3.71 1.39 5.82
N ILE A 219 -3.66 1.32 4.50
CA ILE A 219 -2.40 1.29 3.74
C ILE A 219 -2.08 2.58 3.01
N GLY A 220 -3.05 3.50 2.85
CA GLY A 220 -2.84 4.75 2.15
C GLY A 220 -4.08 5.63 2.05
N PHE A 221 -3.94 6.69 1.26
CA PHE A 221 -5.01 7.61 0.92
C PHE A 221 -5.00 7.90 -0.58
N ALA A 222 -6.18 7.86 -1.20
CA ALA A 222 -6.35 8.22 -2.61
C ALA A 222 -6.29 9.75 -2.79
N TYR A 223 -6.14 10.20 -4.03
CA TYR A 223 -6.01 11.64 -4.33
C TYR A 223 -7.31 12.45 -4.19
N ASP A 224 -8.40 11.81 -3.83
CA ASP A 224 -9.62 12.46 -3.34
C ASP A 224 -9.66 12.56 -1.81
N GLY A 225 -8.65 12.02 -1.11
CA GLY A 225 -8.48 12.07 0.33
C GLY A 225 -9.10 10.89 1.10
N PHE A 226 -9.83 10.01 0.44
CA PHE A 226 -10.42 8.85 1.10
C PHE A 226 -9.39 7.75 1.37
N PRO A 227 -9.54 7.00 2.48
CA PRO A 227 -8.59 5.95 2.88
C PRO A 227 -8.62 4.75 1.94
N ILE A 228 -7.46 4.10 1.83
CA ILE A 228 -7.26 2.84 1.11
C ILE A 228 -6.87 1.78 2.14
N TYR A 229 -7.60 0.68 2.15
CA TYR A 229 -7.33 -0.49 3.00
C TYR A 229 -6.76 -1.64 2.17
N GLY A 230 -6.15 -2.60 2.86
CA GLY A 230 -5.79 -3.88 2.26
C GLY A 230 -7.01 -4.72 1.87
N ALA A 231 -6.80 -5.98 1.50
CA ALA A 231 -7.80 -6.78 0.77
C ALA A 231 -8.97 -7.33 1.61
N TYR A 232 -8.91 -7.28 2.94
CA TYR A 232 -9.92 -7.86 3.82
C TYR A 232 -10.58 -6.80 4.69
N GLY A 233 -11.90 -6.89 4.85
CA GLY A 233 -12.68 -5.95 5.67
C GLY A 233 -13.86 -6.63 6.35
N TYR A 234 -14.59 -5.89 7.17
CA TYR A 234 -15.83 -6.40 7.77
C TYR A 234 -16.84 -6.75 6.68
N LYS A 235 -17.57 -7.87 6.85
CA LYS A 235 -18.58 -8.28 5.87
C LYS A 235 -19.67 -7.22 5.71
N ASN A 236 -20.23 -6.76 6.83
CA ASN A 236 -21.29 -5.78 6.82
C ASN A 236 -20.76 -4.34 6.90
N LEU A 237 -21.52 -3.38 6.40
CA LEU A 237 -21.14 -1.97 6.37
C LEU A 237 -21.03 -1.34 7.77
N ASP A 238 -21.73 -1.92 8.74
CA ASP A 238 -21.78 -1.50 10.15
C ASP A 238 -20.65 -2.09 11.02
N GLY A 239 -19.66 -2.76 10.41
CA GLY A 239 -18.53 -3.37 11.12
C GLY A 239 -18.82 -4.75 11.71
N THR A 240 -19.98 -5.36 11.43
CA THR A 240 -20.35 -6.69 11.90
C THR A 240 -20.15 -7.77 10.83
N GLY A 241 -20.47 -9.04 11.17
CA GLY A 241 -20.53 -10.16 10.21
C GLY A 241 -19.19 -10.85 9.94
N GLY A 242 -18.15 -10.53 10.72
CA GLY A 242 -16.82 -11.13 10.58
C GLY A 242 -16.00 -10.51 9.45
N ILE A 243 -14.86 -11.11 9.14
CA ILE A 243 -13.91 -10.64 8.12
C ILE A 243 -14.10 -11.42 6.83
N VAL A 244 -14.13 -10.70 5.70
CA VAL A 244 -14.22 -11.28 4.36
C VAL A 244 -13.29 -10.58 3.39
N ARG A 245 -12.90 -11.28 2.32
CA ARG A 245 -12.16 -10.67 1.22
C ARG A 245 -13.06 -9.70 0.46
N MET A 246 -12.62 -8.46 0.31
CA MET A 246 -13.29 -7.49 -0.55
C MET A 246 -13.06 -7.84 -2.01
N LYS A 247 -14.13 -7.85 -2.79
CA LYS A 247 -14.12 -8.30 -4.17
C LYS A 247 -14.41 -7.15 -5.11
N SER A 248 -13.66 -7.09 -6.19
CA SER A 248 -13.99 -6.20 -7.30
C SER A 248 -15.31 -6.62 -7.95
N SER A 249 -16.10 -5.66 -8.37
CA SER A 249 -17.29 -5.87 -9.22
C SER A 249 -16.96 -5.76 -10.71
N TYR A 250 -15.69 -5.63 -11.06
CA TYR A 250 -15.24 -5.67 -12.45
C TYR A 250 -14.97 -7.10 -12.88
N GLN A 251 -15.37 -7.41 -14.10
CA GLN A 251 -15.14 -8.69 -14.75
C GLN A 251 -14.67 -8.48 -16.20
N TYR A 252 -14.11 -9.52 -16.81
CA TYR A 252 -13.81 -9.48 -18.23
C TYR A 252 -15.10 -9.37 -19.04
N ARG A 253 -15.08 -8.50 -20.04
CA ARG A 253 -16.12 -8.43 -21.06
C ARG A 253 -16.11 -9.69 -21.92
N ASN A 254 -17.27 -10.12 -22.36
CA ASN A 254 -17.39 -11.22 -23.32
C ASN A 254 -17.26 -10.70 -24.76
N ILE A 255 -16.04 -10.40 -25.18
CA ILE A 255 -15.73 -9.85 -26.51
C ILE A 255 -14.60 -10.62 -27.20
N SER A 256 -14.64 -10.67 -28.52
CA SER A 256 -13.55 -11.15 -29.38
C SER A 256 -12.88 -10.01 -30.16
N THR A 257 -13.57 -8.88 -30.27
CA THR A 257 -13.08 -7.68 -30.98
C THR A 257 -13.24 -6.44 -30.07
N ARG A 258 -12.34 -5.48 -30.24
CA ARG A 258 -12.32 -4.24 -29.46
C ARG A 258 -12.77 -3.09 -30.35
N THR A 259 -14.09 -2.87 -30.44
CA THR A 259 -14.71 -1.82 -31.29
C THR A 259 -15.65 -0.91 -30.51
N GLN A 260 -15.95 -1.27 -29.25
CA GLN A 260 -16.87 -0.52 -28.38
C GLN A 260 -16.40 -0.58 -26.94
N TYR A 261 -16.68 0.44 -26.16
CA TYR A 261 -16.58 0.39 -24.69
C TYR A 261 -17.71 -0.42 -24.06
N ALA A 262 -17.60 -0.72 -22.76
CA ALA A 262 -18.61 -1.48 -22.01
C ALA A 262 -20.00 -0.80 -22.01
N ASN A 263 -20.05 0.53 -22.12
CA ASN A 263 -21.29 1.30 -22.22
C ASN A 263 -21.90 1.32 -23.62
N GLY A 264 -21.36 0.55 -24.58
CA GLY A 264 -21.85 0.49 -25.96
C GLY A 264 -21.34 1.59 -26.89
N THR A 265 -20.54 2.54 -26.39
CA THR A 265 -19.97 3.60 -27.24
C THR A 265 -19.02 3.02 -28.26
N THR A 266 -19.27 3.19 -29.56
CA THR A 266 -18.37 2.80 -30.64
C THR A 266 -17.14 3.68 -30.64
N VAL A 267 -15.96 3.04 -30.75
CA VAL A 267 -14.65 3.71 -30.71
C VAL A 267 -13.74 3.14 -31.80
N THR A 268 -12.61 3.81 -32.04
CA THR A 268 -11.57 3.30 -32.93
C THR A 268 -11.16 1.89 -32.51
N ALA A 269 -11.09 0.97 -33.48
CA ALA A 269 -10.83 -0.44 -33.22
C ALA A 269 -9.44 -0.65 -32.60
N GLY A 270 -9.41 -1.46 -31.57
CA GLY A 270 -8.19 -2.02 -30.98
C GLY A 270 -7.80 -3.35 -31.65
N PRO A 271 -6.72 -3.99 -31.18
CA PRO A 271 -6.33 -5.29 -31.65
C PRO A 271 -7.39 -6.34 -31.25
N PRO A 272 -7.64 -7.37 -32.08
CA PRO A 272 -8.54 -8.45 -31.70
C PRO A 272 -8.03 -9.19 -30.46
N VAL A 273 -8.94 -9.84 -29.73
CA VAL A 273 -8.56 -10.72 -28.62
C VAL A 273 -7.78 -11.90 -29.18
N SER A 274 -6.60 -12.13 -28.62
CA SER A 274 -5.66 -13.16 -29.10
C SER A 274 -4.75 -13.60 -27.95
N THR A 275 -3.84 -14.52 -28.22
CA THR A 275 -2.79 -14.90 -27.24
C THR A 275 -1.84 -13.74 -26.90
N THR A 276 -1.60 -12.83 -27.85
CA THR A 276 -0.77 -11.62 -27.62
C THR A 276 -1.53 -10.54 -26.87
N TYR A 277 -2.79 -10.35 -27.20
CA TYR A 277 -3.67 -9.33 -26.60
C TYR A 277 -4.88 -10.02 -25.97
N SER A 278 -4.64 -10.82 -24.94
CA SER A 278 -5.69 -11.53 -24.20
C SER A 278 -6.64 -10.55 -23.50
N LEU A 279 -7.81 -11.01 -23.09
CA LEU A 279 -8.67 -10.21 -22.22
C LEU A 279 -7.91 -9.84 -20.93
N GLY A 280 -8.07 -8.57 -20.51
CA GLY A 280 -7.33 -7.98 -19.41
C GLY A 280 -6.02 -7.30 -19.82
N TYR A 281 -5.59 -7.40 -21.08
CA TYR A 281 -4.42 -6.68 -21.57
C TYR A 281 -4.64 -5.16 -21.61
N PHE A 282 -5.88 -4.73 -21.87
CA PHE A 282 -6.31 -3.34 -21.85
C PHE A 282 -7.34 -3.11 -20.75
N ARG A 283 -7.31 -1.94 -20.10
CA ARG A 283 -8.30 -1.59 -19.08
C ARG A 283 -9.73 -1.67 -19.59
N GLU A 284 -9.94 -1.38 -20.87
CA GLU A 284 -11.25 -1.36 -21.52
C GLU A 284 -11.80 -2.77 -21.82
N ASP A 285 -11.01 -3.83 -21.51
CA ASP A 285 -11.45 -5.21 -21.51
C ASP A 285 -12.34 -5.58 -20.32
N TYR A 286 -12.44 -4.68 -19.33
CA TYR A 286 -13.25 -4.90 -18.16
C TYR A 286 -14.57 -4.13 -18.24
N GLU A 287 -15.58 -4.68 -17.60
CA GLU A 287 -16.87 -4.04 -17.39
C GLU A 287 -17.26 -4.13 -15.90
N TYR A 288 -17.94 -3.10 -15.44
CA TYR A 288 -18.53 -3.08 -14.09
C TYR A 288 -19.88 -3.78 -14.09
N VAL A 289 -20.07 -4.72 -13.18
CA VAL A 289 -21.32 -5.45 -12.98
C VAL A 289 -21.79 -5.26 -11.55
N VAL A 290 -22.93 -4.61 -11.38
CA VAL A 290 -23.52 -4.35 -10.06
C VAL A 290 -23.72 -5.65 -9.30
N ASN A 291 -23.23 -5.71 -8.06
CA ASN A 291 -23.46 -6.81 -7.15
C ASN A 291 -24.09 -6.28 -5.86
N THR A 292 -25.06 -7.01 -5.32
CA THR A 292 -25.78 -6.62 -4.10
C THR A 292 -25.15 -7.16 -2.83
N ASN A 293 -24.22 -8.09 -2.92
CA ASN A 293 -23.50 -8.61 -1.76
C ASN A 293 -22.50 -7.58 -1.24
N THR A 294 -22.46 -7.41 0.08
CA THR A 294 -21.70 -6.33 0.73
C THR A 294 -20.18 -6.46 0.61
N GLU A 295 -19.66 -7.65 0.30
CA GLU A 295 -18.25 -7.87 0.02
C GLU A 295 -17.80 -7.39 -1.37
N TYR A 296 -18.74 -7.08 -2.28
CA TYR A 296 -18.42 -6.51 -3.58
C TYR A 296 -18.40 -4.99 -3.53
N LEU A 297 -17.40 -4.42 -4.16
CA LEU A 297 -17.14 -2.99 -4.17
C LEU A 297 -17.89 -2.31 -5.32
N ASP A 298 -18.10 -1.01 -5.20
CA ASP A 298 -18.75 -0.19 -6.22
C ASP A 298 -17.83 0.05 -7.44
N ASP A 299 -18.28 0.89 -8.37
CA ASP A 299 -17.56 1.24 -9.60
C ASP A 299 -16.31 2.09 -9.39
N HIS A 300 -16.07 2.58 -8.17
CA HIS A 300 -14.84 3.25 -7.77
C HIS A 300 -13.85 2.29 -7.05
N ASN A 301 -14.21 1.02 -6.87
CA ASN A 301 -13.49 0.02 -6.08
C ASN A 301 -13.48 0.29 -4.57
N GLY A 302 -14.60 0.78 -4.07
CA GLY A 302 -14.77 1.11 -2.65
C GLY A 302 -16.19 0.88 -2.15
N ARG A 303 -16.42 1.29 -0.93
CA ARG A 303 -17.74 1.30 -0.29
C ARG A 303 -17.73 2.21 0.94
N PHE A 304 -18.90 2.72 1.34
CA PHE A 304 -19.05 3.36 2.64
C PHE A 304 -19.18 2.28 3.71
N CYS A 305 -18.29 2.27 4.72
CA CYS A 305 -18.33 1.29 5.81
C CYS A 305 -17.60 1.77 7.07
N ILE A 306 -17.85 1.09 8.18
CA ILE A 306 -17.07 1.20 9.42
C ILE A 306 -15.74 0.46 9.23
N THR A 307 -14.67 1.03 9.78
CA THR A 307 -13.33 0.43 9.86
C THR A 307 -12.74 0.68 11.24
N PRO A 308 -11.63 0.03 11.63
CA PRO A 308 -10.99 0.28 12.93
C PRO A 308 -10.64 1.76 13.18
N GLU A 309 -10.17 2.46 12.16
CA GLU A 309 -9.77 3.87 12.25
C GLU A 309 -10.94 4.84 12.09
N PHE A 310 -12.05 4.40 11.49
CA PHE A 310 -13.24 5.22 11.24
C PHE A 310 -14.49 4.53 11.82
N PRO A 311 -14.68 4.56 13.16
CA PRO A 311 -15.78 3.85 13.81
C PRO A 311 -17.16 4.44 13.52
N ASN A 312 -17.24 5.66 12.99
CA ASN A 312 -18.48 6.28 12.55
C ASN A 312 -18.75 6.05 11.05
N GLY A 313 -17.91 5.28 10.37
CA GLY A 313 -17.96 5.03 8.95
C GLY A 313 -17.40 6.16 8.09
N THR A 314 -16.81 5.77 6.98
CA THR A 314 -16.37 6.64 5.89
C THR A 314 -16.40 5.84 4.59
N TYR A 315 -16.27 6.52 3.46
CA TYR A 315 -16.00 5.80 2.23
C TYR A 315 -14.56 5.29 2.24
N CYS A 316 -14.36 4.04 1.83
CA CYS A 316 -13.07 3.37 1.84
C CYS A 316 -12.85 2.64 0.51
N TYR A 317 -11.67 2.82 -0.07
CA TYR A 317 -11.16 1.96 -1.12
C TYR A 317 -10.51 0.71 -0.52
N PHE A 318 -10.44 -0.36 -1.30
CA PHE A 318 -9.77 -1.60 -0.89
C PHE A 318 -8.82 -2.08 -1.99
N ALA A 319 -7.61 -2.47 -1.60
CA ALA A 319 -6.69 -3.14 -2.53
C ALA A 319 -7.20 -4.54 -2.82
N THR A 320 -7.85 -4.73 -3.98
CA THR A 320 -8.50 -5.99 -4.35
C THR A 320 -7.51 -7.06 -4.79
N VAL A 321 -7.75 -8.28 -4.31
CA VAL A 321 -7.03 -9.49 -4.71
C VAL A 321 -8.01 -10.62 -5.06
N ASP A 322 -7.55 -11.58 -5.86
CA ASP A 322 -8.30 -12.80 -6.14
C ASP A 322 -8.23 -13.81 -4.97
N GLN A 323 -8.74 -15.02 -5.15
CA GLN A 323 -8.73 -16.07 -4.14
C GLN A 323 -7.32 -16.61 -3.83
N ASN A 324 -6.36 -16.37 -4.71
CA ASN A 324 -4.96 -16.75 -4.59
C ASN A 324 -4.07 -15.56 -4.17
N TRP A 325 -4.68 -14.46 -3.72
CA TRP A 325 -4.06 -13.21 -3.29
C TRP A 325 -3.33 -12.42 -4.38
N ASN A 326 -3.45 -12.85 -5.64
CA ASN A 326 -2.97 -12.04 -6.76
C ASN A 326 -3.84 -10.78 -6.91
N SER A 327 -3.23 -9.69 -7.28
CA SER A 327 -3.94 -8.42 -7.45
C SER A 327 -5.03 -8.51 -8.53
N ALA A 328 -6.23 -8.03 -8.22
CA ALA A 328 -7.41 -8.08 -9.07
C ALA A 328 -7.85 -6.67 -9.50
N TYR A 329 -8.10 -6.47 -10.80
CA TYR A 329 -8.53 -5.18 -11.37
C TYR A 329 -9.77 -4.61 -10.63
N PRO A 330 -9.85 -3.31 -10.32
CA PRO A 330 -8.91 -2.22 -10.64
C PRO A 330 -7.81 -2.00 -9.59
N TYR A 331 -7.43 -2.98 -8.85
CA TYR A 331 -6.30 -3.12 -7.94
C TYR A 331 -6.39 -2.34 -6.63
N ALA A 332 -6.68 -1.04 -6.65
CA ALA A 332 -6.84 -0.22 -5.46
C ALA A 332 -7.90 0.87 -5.65
N VAL A 333 -7.67 1.85 -6.52
CA VAL A 333 -8.54 3.01 -6.73
C VAL A 333 -8.88 3.12 -8.21
N GLY A 334 -10.12 3.34 -8.53
CA GLY A 334 -10.50 3.62 -9.91
C GLY A 334 -11.53 2.63 -10.47
N PRO A 335 -11.90 2.83 -11.74
CA PRO A 335 -11.37 3.76 -12.77
C PRO A 335 -11.66 5.25 -12.51
N THR A 336 -12.55 5.55 -11.57
CA THR A 336 -12.89 6.92 -11.17
C THR A 336 -12.72 7.10 -9.67
N PHE A 337 -12.49 8.34 -9.22
CA PHE A 337 -12.53 8.68 -7.81
C PHE A 337 -13.98 8.79 -7.30
N TYR A 338 -14.22 8.34 -6.09
CA TYR A 338 -15.50 8.57 -5.39
C TYR A 338 -15.66 10.02 -4.99
N GLY A 339 -14.58 10.65 -4.54
CA GLY A 339 -14.54 12.04 -4.12
C GLY A 339 -14.00 12.98 -5.19
N SER A 340 -13.93 14.24 -4.83
CA SER A 340 -13.26 15.25 -5.67
C SER A 340 -11.75 15.12 -5.53
N ARG A 341 -11.02 15.04 -6.64
CA ARG A 341 -9.55 14.99 -6.63
C ARG A 341 -8.99 16.32 -6.13
N VAL A 342 -8.51 16.34 -4.90
CA VAL A 342 -8.05 17.55 -4.21
C VAL A 342 -6.61 17.42 -3.67
N VAL A 343 -6.04 16.22 -3.66
CA VAL A 343 -4.66 16.01 -3.25
C VAL A 343 -3.70 16.58 -4.29
N ALA A 344 -2.74 17.35 -3.82
CA ALA A 344 -1.75 17.99 -4.67
C ALA A 344 -0.34 17.82 -4.09
N LYS A 345 0.65 17.65 -4.96
CA LYS A 345 2.05 17.87 -4.64
C LYS A 345 2.28 19.38 -4.59
N VAL A 346 2.78 19.88 -3.46
CA VAL A 346 3.05 21.30 -3.24
C VAL A 346 4.55 21.53 -3.02
N THR A 347 5.02 22.71 -3.36
CA THR A 347 6.43 23.10 -3.12
C THR A 347 6.61 23.83 -1.80
N THR A 348 5.55 24.47 -1.31
CA THR A 348 5.55 25.24 -0.06
C THR A 348 4.21 25.06 0.67
N ILE A 349 4.24 25.24 1.99
CA ILE A 349 3.01 25.25 2.83
C ILE A 349 2.70 26.73 3.07
N ALA A 350 1.56 27.18 2.52
CA ALA A 350 1.15 28.58 2.52
C ALA A 350 0.20 28.97 3.69
N GLU A 351 -0.09 28.03 4.59
CA GLU A 351 -0.99 28.24 5.75
C GLU A 351 -0.29 27.89 7.07
N PRO A 352 -0.73 28.43 8.21
CA PRO A 352 -0.23 28.04 9.52
C PRO A 352 -0.47 26.56 9.80
N VAL A 353 0.57 25.84 10.22
CA VAL A 353 0.50 24.41 10.48
C VAL A 353 1.15 24.05 11.81
N THR A 354 0.64 22.98 12.41
CA THR A 354 1.24 22.29 13.55
C THR A 354 2.00 21.07 13.05
N THR A 355 3.21 20.84 13.55
CA THR A 355 3.95 19.60 13.27
C THR A 355 3.39 18.49 14.16
N TYR A 356 2.97 17.40 13.53
CA TYR A 356 2.62 16.18 14.25
C TYR A 356 3.88 15.41 14.61
N LEU A 357 4.08 15.24 15.90
CA LEU A 357 5.13 14.38 16.43
C LEU A 357 4.45 13.08 16.90
N PRO A 358 4.79 11.92 16.34
CA PRO A 358 4.32 10.66 16.88
C PRO A 358 4.71 10.60 18.35
N SER A 359 3.78 10.24 19.22
CA SER A 359 4.07 10.18 20.65
C SER A 359 5.17 9.13 20.89
N THR A 360 6.35 9.57 21.29
CA THR A 360 7.40 8.71 21.82
C THR A 360 7.09 8.28 23.27
N GLY A 361 5.89 8.57 23.74
CA GLY A 361 5.47 8.45 25.12
C GLY A 361 5.27 7.02 25.57
N LEU A 362 5.69 6.77 26.79
CA LEU A 362 5.41 5.63 27.68
C LEU A 362 3.91 5.36 27.94
N ALA A 363 3.00 6.04 27.27
CA ALA A 363 1.57 5.93 27.48
C ALA A 363 0.95 5.06 26.38
N ASN A 364 0.82 3.87 26.68
CA ASN A 364 0.19 2.68 26.15
C ASN A 364 1.27 1.66 25.81
N ALA A 365 1.42 0.68 26.67
CA ALA A 365 1.81 -0.64 26.24
C ALA A 365 0.75 -1.02 25.19
N VAL A 366 0.95 -0.58 23.95
CA VAL A 366 0.28 -1.14 22.79
C VAL A 366 0.55 -2.62 22.95
N LYS A 367 -0.51 -3.38 23.20
CA LYS A 367 -0.45 -4.83 23.07
C LYS A 367 0.16 -5.05 21.70
N THR A 368 1.47 -5.28 21.64
CA THR A 368 2.16 -5.49 20.37
C THR A 368 1.51 -6.72 19.79
N SER A 369 0.52 -6.52 18.93
CA SER A 369 -0.10 -7.62 18.22
C SER A 369 0.99 -8.17 17.32
N ILE A 370 1.24 -9.45 17.43
CA ILE A 370 2.14 -10.19 16.55
C ILE A 370 1.23 -11.08 15.73
N ILE A 371 1.30 -10.91 14.43
CA ILE A 371 0.60 -11.75 13.47
C ILE A 371 1.66 -12.62 12.80
N VAL A 372 1.43 -13.92 12.80
CA VAL A 372 2.30 -14.92 12.19
C VAL A 372 1.47 -15.72 11.19
N SER A 373 1.75 -15.57 9.90
CA SER A 373 0.89 -16.10 8.83
C SER A 373 1.73 -16.36 7.55
N PRO A 374 1.34 -17.36 6.72
CA PRO A 374 0.30 -18.34 6.97
C PRO A 374 0.69 -19.33 8.09
N ASN A 375 -0.30 -19.92 8.72
CA ASN A 375 -0.12 -21.01 9.68
C ASN A 375 -1.27 -22.03 9.51
N PRO A 376 -1.05 -23.21 8.91
CA PRO A 376 0.24 -23.79 8.52
C PRO A 376 0.95 -23.03 7.39
N ALA A 377 2.29 -23.07 7.42
CA ALA A 377 3.16 -22.50 6.40
C ALA A 377 3.72 -23.59 5.49
N THR A 378 3.84 -23.32 4.19
CA THR A 378 4.41 -24.23 3.18
C THR A 378 5.75 -23.73 2.65
N GLU A 379 5.83 -22.45 2.28
CA GLU A 379 7.01 -21.87 1.64
C GLU A 379 7.68 -20.82 2.50
N PHE A 380 6.90 -20.01 3.17
CA PHE A 380 7.37 -18.94 4.04
C PHE A 380 6.40 -18.76 5.21
N VAL A 381 6.87 -18.09 6.24
CA VAL A 381 6.05 -17.56 7.34
C VAL A 381 6.41 -16.11 7.59
N ALA A 382 5.45 -15.23 7.46
CA ALA A 382 5.63 -13.81 7.75
C ALA A 382 5.31 -13.49 9.20
N VAL A 383 6.03 -12.52 9.75
CA VAL A 383 5.83 -11.99 11.10
C VAL A 383 5.58 -10.50 10.98
N GLN A 384 4.38 -10.08 11.34
CA GLN A 384 3.99 -8.66 11.34
C GLN A 384 3.74 -8.18 12.77
N LEU A 385 4.22 -6.98 13.08
CA LEU A 385 3.96 -6.27 14.32
C LEU A 385 2.86 -5.24 14.11
N GLY A 386 1.97 -5.08 15.07
CA GLY A 386 0.82 -4.17 15.02
C GLY A 386 1.17 -2.69 15.14
N GLY A 387 2.43 -2.31 14.94
CA GLY A 387 2.87 -0.91 14.95
C GLY A 387 4.35 -0.81 14.65
N LEU A 388 4.76 0.39 14.24
CA LEU A 388 6.16 0.73 13.99
C LEU A 388 7.00 0.52 15.24
N GLN A 389 8.14 -0.10 15.04
CA GLN A 389 9.15 -0.25 16.08
C GLN A 389 10.18 0.87 15.97
N ASN A 390 10.56 1.45 17.12
CA ASN A 390 11.58 2.48 17.19
C ASN A 390 13.01 1.90 17.22
N GLU A 391 13.13 0.59 17.07
CA GLU A 391 14.39 -0.17 17.07
C GLU A 391 14.22 -1.47 16.31
N ASP A 392 15.33 -2.16 16.05
CA ASP A 392 15.29 -3.50 15.46
C ASP A 392 14.66 -4.49 16.44
N VAL A 393 13.70 -5.28 15.97
CA VAL A 393 13.08 -6.38 16.72
C VAL A 393 13.67 -7.69 16.23
N GLN A 394 14.31 -8.42 17.12
CA GLN A 394 14.96 -9.70 16.80
C GLN A 394 13.94 -10.82 16.68
N LEU A 395 14.14 -11.69 15.71
CA LEU A 395 13.30 -12.83 15.41
C LEU A 395 14.15 -14.11 15.36
N GLU A 396 13.68 -15.14 16.02
CA GLU A 396 14.32 -16.45 16.02
C GLU A 396 13.26 -17.52 15.69
N LEU A 397 13.51 -18.30 14.63
CA LEU A 397 12.75 -19.50 14.32
C LEU A 397 13.42 -20.69 15.03
N ILE A 398 12.67 -21.35 15.90
CA ILE A 398 13.19 -22.32 16.87
C ILE A 398 12.46 -23.66 16.68
N ASP A 399 13.19 -24.79 16.69
CA ASP A 399 12.58 -26.12 16.68
C ASP A 399 12.06 -26.56 18.06
N LEU A 400 11.46 -27.73 18.12
CA LEU A 400 10.90 -28.31 19.37
C LEU A 400 11.96 -28.59 20.45
N GLN A 401 13.25 -28.67 20.08
CA GLN A 401 14.38 -28.87 21.00
C GLN A 401 14.95 -27.55 21.51
N GLY A 402 14.41 -26.40 21.06
CA GLY A 402 14.92 -25.09 21.43
C GLY A 402 16.13 -24.63 20.61
N LYS A 403 16.47 -25.32 19.54
CA LYS A 403 17.57 -24.95 18.64
C LYS A 403 17.06 -23.84 17.68
N ILE A 404 17.83 -22.78 17.58
CA ILE A 404 17.59 -21.71 16.59
C ILE A 404 17.95 -22.26 15.20
N ILE A 405 16.96 -22.27 14.32
CA ILE A 405 17.09 -22.73 12.94
C ILE A 405 17.42 -21.58 12.01
N GLN A 406 16.74 -20.43 12.21
CA GLN A 406 16.98 -19.20 11.46
C GLN A 406 16.86 -18.00 12.41
N SER A 407 17.56 -16.94 12.10
CA SER A 407 17.43 -15.64 12.79
C SER A 407 17.25 -14.54 11.77
N ASP A 408 16.38 -13.59 12.08
CA ASP A 408 16.13 -12.41 11.28
C ASP A 408 15.72 -11.26 12.19
N LYS A 409 15.39 -10.09 11.62
CA LYS A 409 14.91 -8.95 12.38
C LYS A 409 13.91 -8.14 11.57
N ILE A 410 12.90 -7.63 12.24
CA ILE A 410 12.13 -6.51 11.72
C ILE A 410 12.97 -5.27 12.00
N VAL A 411 13.45 -4.64 10.93
CA VAL A 411 14.30 -3.46 11.06
C VAL A 411 13.46 -2.28 11.55
N GLN A 412 14.10 -1.39 12.26
CA GLN A 412 13.54 -0.14 12.70
C GLN A 412 12.80 0.57 11.56
N GLY A 413 11.55 1.02 11.81
CA GLY A 413 10.70 1.64 10.79
C GLY A 413 9.99 0.68 9.83
N SER A 414 10.19 -0.64 9.98
CA SER A 414 9.38 -1.68 9.33
C SER A 414 8.39 -2.30 10.31
N THR A 415 7.39 -3.00 9.79
CA THR A 415 6.41 -3.74 10.61
C THR A 415 6.40 -5.22 10.32
N ILE A 416 7.12 -5.69 9.30
CA ILE A 416 7.03 -7.06 8.79
C ILE A 416 8.39 -7.58 8.32
N THR A 417 8.62 -8.88 8.51
CA THR A 417 9.63 -9.69 7.82
C THR A 417 9.13 -11.14 7.70
N TYR A 418 9.87 -12.03 7.08
CA TYR A 418 9.48 -13.43 6.96
C TYR A 418 10.66 -14.40 6.99
N PHE A 419 10.36 -15.67 7.34
CA PHE A 419 11.28 -16.80 7.24
C PHE A 419 10.93 -17.67 6.03
N ASP A 420 11.95 -18.08 5.27
CA ASP A 420 11.84 -19.12 4.25
C ASP A 420 11.83 -20.49 4.93
N VAL A 421 10.71 -21.22 4.81
CA VAL A 421 10.53 -22.51 5.47
C VAL A 421 10.55 -23.71 4.50
N ARG A 422 10.75 -23.49 3.20
CA ARG A 422 10.71 -24.52 2.14
C ARG A 422 11.66 -25.69 2.36
N LYS A 423 12.72 -25.48 3.12
CA LYS A 423 13.75 -26.52 3.42
C LYS A 423 13.59 -27.14 4.80
N LEU A 424 12.55 -26.76 5.53
CA LEU A 424 12.29 -27.32 6.85
C LEU A 424 11.40 -28.56 6.74
N TYR A 425 11.48 -29.45 7.70
CA TYR A 425 10.60 -30.62 7.76
C TYR A 425 9.22 -30.21 8.26
N ASP A 426 8.21 -30.98 7.85
CA ASP A 426 6.86 -30.84 8.39
C ASP A 426 6.90 -31.03 9.93
N GLY A 427 6.22 -30.11 10.63
CA GLY A 427 6.23 -30.15 12.08
C GLY A 427 5.85 -28.84 12.73
N PHE A 428 6.00 -28.81 14.05
CA PHE A 428 5.81 -27.60 14.82
C PHE A 428 7.14 -26.90 15.09
N TYR A 429 7.08 -25.58 14.98
CA TYR A 429 8.18 -24.68 15.29
C TYR A 429 7.67 -23.52 16.14
N PHE A 430 8.58 -22.71 16.66
CA PHE A 430 8.26 -21.51 17.41
C PHE A 430 8.99 -20.32 16.79
N ILE A 431 8.30 -19.20 16.71
CA ILE A 431 8.91 -17.90 16.39
C ILE A 431 8.99 -17.10 17.68
N LYS A 432 10.20 -16.82 18.12
CA LYS A 432 10.44 -15.91 19.23
C LYS A 432 10.73 -14.53 18.70
N VAL A 433 9.96 -13.57 19.20
CA VAL A 433 10.02 -12.14 18.84
C VAL A 433 10.51 -11.37 20.05
N THR A 434 11.64 -10.70 19.95
CA THR A 434 12.27 -9.99 21.07
C THR A 434 12.55 -8.54 20.70
N GLY A 435 11.80 -7.62 21.30
CA GLY A 435 12.08 -6.18 21.32
C GLY A 435 12.63 -5.76 22.68
N LYS A 436 12.97 -4.48 22.83
CA LYS A 436 13.57 -3.92 24.06
C LYS A 436 12.74 -4.16 25.32
N ASN A 437 11.41 -4.04 25.18
CA ASN A 437 10.49 -4.07 26.32
C ASN A 437 9.49 -5.24 26.25
N PHE A 438 9.65 -6.17 25.30
CA PHE A 438 8.78 -7.32 25.17
C PHE A 438 9.52 -8.51 24.59
N SER A 439 9.04 -9.70 24.94
CA SER A 439 9.39 -10.96 24.26
C SER A 439 8.13 -11.80 24.16
N LYS A 440 7.88 -12.36 22.98
CA LYS A 440 6.76 -13.27 22.73
C LYS A 440 7.21 -14.46 21.93
N ILE A 441 6.49 -15.56 22.10
CA ILE A 441 6.70 -16.79 21.34
C ILE A 441 5.38 -17.18 20.71
N GLU A 442 5.38 -17.36 19.39
CA GLU A 442 4.24 -17.82 18.62
C GLU A 442 4.55 -19.22 18.05
N LYS A 443 3.55 -20.11 18.13
CA LYS A 443 3.66 -21.45 17.60
C LYS A 443 3.19 -21.48 16.15
N ILE A 444 4.00 -22.09 15.27
CA ILE A 444 3.64 -22.31 13.87
C ILE A 444 3.69 -23.80 13.53
N LYS A 445 2.93 -24.17 12.51
CA LYS A 445 2.99 -25.48 11.86
C LYS A 445 3.56 -25.29 10.45
N ILE A 446 4.57 -26.08 10.09
CA ILE A 446 5.05 -26.22 8.72
C ILE A 446 4.46 -27.50 8.15
N SER A 447 3.92 -27.43 6.94
CA SER A 447 3.27 -28.55 6.26
C SER A 447 3.36 -28.31 4.76
N HIS A 448 4.17 -29.09 4.09
CA HIS A 448 4.36 -29.07 2.63
C HIS A 448 3.36 -29.97 1.90
#